data_2b28ba2a0e172ae266eebe9bfe97ec1c
#
_entry.id   2b28ba2a0e172ae266eebe9bfe97ec1c
#
_cell.length_a   1.000
_cell.length_b   1.000
_cell.length_c   1.000
_cell.angle_alpha   90.00
_cell.angle_beta   90.00
_cell.angle_gamma   90.00
#
_symmetry.space_group_name_H-M   'P 1'
#
loop_
_entity.id
_entity.type
_entity.pdbx_description
1 polymer ?
#
loop_
_entity_poly.entity_id
_entity_poly.type
_entity_poly.pdbx_seq_one_letter_code
_entity_poly.pdbx_strand_id
1 'polypeptide(L)'
;MQHVVAMFGATLLVPTLTGFPVNTTLLFSGLGTILFLLITRNRLPSYLGSSFAFIAPLSASQQYGIAAQAGSILVTGLVLAAVGVAVKIAGRRVLDAVMPPAVTGAIVALIGLNLAPNAAENFASQPLVAAVTLLVILLATVAGRVMVSRLSILLGVVVGWVFAALTGNLGDDAVAAIDAAPWVGLPEFHAPSFNVSAIAVALPVLVVLIAENVGHVKAVSEMTKRDLDDLAGDALIADGLASTLAGGFGGSGTTTYAENIGVMAATRVYSTAAYWVAAFTAILLAFVPKFGALIFTIPTGVLGGACIVLYGLIGMLGVRIWMDNKVNFNNPVNLTAAAVALIAGIGNLTLTVGGVSLEGIAWGSVGIIVAYPIMKKLYDSVGEGHGAKY
;
A
#
# COMPACT_ATOMS: atom_id res chain seq x y z
N MET A 1 -3.72 -17.01 15.50
CA MET A 1 -2.71 -16.13 16.13
C MET A 1 -1.65 -15.60 15.17
N GLN A 2 -0.92 -16.42 14.40
CA GLN A 2 0.17 -15.96 13.51
C GLN A 2 -0.27 -14.90 12.49
N HIS A 3 -1.45 -15.08 11.86
CA HIS A 3 -1.99 -14.11 10.92
C HIS A 3 -2.41 -12.79 11.59
N VAL A 4 -2.83 -12.85 12.85
CA VAL A 4 -3.11 -11.64 13.65
C VAL A 4 -1.83 -10.83 13.87
N VAL A 5 -0.73 -11.52 14.25
CA VAL A 5 0.57 -10.84 14.46
C VAL A 5 1.12 -10.28 13.16
N ALA A 6 1.00 -11.01 12.05
CA ALA A 6 1.50 -10.57 10.74
C ALA A 6 0.80 -9.31 10.22
N MET A 7 -0.51 -9.18 10.45
CA MET A 7 -1.26 -8.02 9.96
C MET A 7 -0.95 -6.73 10.71
N PHE A 8 -0.49 -6.81 11.97
CA PHE A 8 -0.26 -5.61 12.79
C PHE A 8 0.76 -4.66 12.18
N GLY A 9 1.86 -5.17 11.61
CA GLY A 9 2.91 -4.32 11.07
C GLY A 9 2.37 -3.27 10.10
N ALA A 10 1.75 -3.70 9.02
CA ALA A 10 1.20 -2.81 8.01
C ALA A 10 -0.07 -2.08 8.48
N THR A 11 -1.01 -2.80 9.12
CA THR A 11 -2.31 -2.22 9.52
C THR A 11 -2.17 -1.07 10.52
N LEU A 12 -1.13 -1.06 11.35
CA LEU A 12 -0.89 -0.01 12.33
C LEU A 12 0.00 1.12 11.79
N LEU A 13 1.00 0.79 10.95
CA LEU A 13 1.94 1.79 10.45
C LEU A 13 1.29 2.78 9.49
N VAL A 14 0.43 2.34 8.57
CA VAL A 14 -0.19 3.23 7.60
C VAL A 14 -1.03 4.33 8.27
N PRO A 15 -2.00 4.02 9.18
CA PRO A 15 -2.76 5.08 9.85
C PRO A 15 -1.86 5.98 10.70
N THR A 16 -0.84 5.46 11.37
CA THR A 16 0.10 6.27 12.16
C THR A 16 0.88 7.26 11.29
N LEU A 17 1.29 6.85 10.09
CA LEU A 17 2.03 7.70 9.14
C LEU A 17 1.14 8.72 8.44
N THR A 18 -0.13 8.41 8.23
CA THR A 18 -1.07 9.23 7.47
C THR A 18 -2.03 10.04 8.33
N GLY A 19 -2.00 9.83 9.65
CA GLY A 19 -2.88 10.51 10.61
C GLY A 19 -4.31 9.96 10.67
N PHE A 20 -4.60 8.84 10.01
CA PHE A 20 -5.91 8.19 10.10
C PHE A 20 -6.12 7.52 11.46
N PRO A 21 -7.37 7.45 11.97
CA PRO A 21 -7.66 6.76 13.23
C PRO A 21 -7.34 5.27 13.14
N VAL A 22 -6.45 4.79 14.03
CA VAL A 22 -6.01 3.38 14.07
C VAL A 22 -7.20 2.44 14.30
N ASN A 23 -8.08 2.77 15.24
CA ASN A 23 -9.24 1.94 15.57
C ASN A 23 -10.21 1.81 14.38
N THR A 24 -10.49 2.90 13.67
CA THR A 24 -11.33 2.88 12.47
C THR A 24 -10.68 2.06 11.35
N THR A 25 -9.38 2.22 11.16
CA THR A 25 -8.61 1.43 10.18
C THR A 25 -8.65 -0.08 10.52
N LEU A 26 -8.51 -0.45 11.80
CA LEU A 26 -8.65 -1.85 12.24
C LEU A 26 -10.05 -2.40 11.99
N LEU A 27 -11.10 -1.61 12.26
CA LEU A 27 -12.48 -2.01 12.00
C LEU A 27 -12.69 -2.36 10.53
N PHE A 28 -12.28 -1.46 9.63
CA PHE A 28 -12.48 -1.67 8.20
C PHE A 28 -11.50 -2.68 7.59
N SER A 29 -10.33 -2.89 8.18
CA SER A 29 -9.45 -4.02 7.85
C SER A 29 -10.13 -5.36 8.15
N GLY A 30 -10.73 -5.50 9.32
CA GLY A 30 -11.49 -6.70 9.68
C GLY A 30 -12.73 -6.90 8.81
N LEU A 31 -13.57 -5.87 8.66
CA LEU A 31 -14.77 -5.92 7.80
C LEU A 31 -14.40 -6.16 6.32
N GLY A 32 -13.35 -5.50 5.83
CA GLY A 32 -12.84 -5.70 4.48
C GLY A 32 -12.35 -7.13 4.25
N THR A 33 -11.66 -7.72 5.23
CA THR A 33 -11.25 -9.13 5.15
C THR A 33 -12.45 -10.08 5.11
N ILE A 34 -13.49 -9.83 5.92
CA ILE A 34 -14.73 -10.61 5.89
C ILE A 34 -15.39 -10.49 4.51
N LEU A 35 -15.53 -9.27 4.01
CA LEU A 35 -16.11 -9.00 2.69
C LEU A 35 -15.33 -9.72 1.58
N PHE A 36 -14.00 -9.68 1.63
CA PHE A 36 -13.13 -10.37 0.69
C PHE A 36 -13.36 -11.89 0.70
N LEU A 37 -13.39 -12.49 1.89
CA LEU A 37 -13.64 -13.93 2.02
C LEU A 37 -15.02 -14.33 1.51
N LEU A 38 -16.04 -13.50 1.72
CA LEU A 38 -17.39 -13.74 1.21
C LEU A 38 -17.44 -13.64 -0.32
N ILE A 39 -16.89 -12.59 -0.92
CA ILE A 39 -16.89 -12.37 -2.38
C ILE A 39 -16.09 -13.46 -3.09
N THR A 40 -14.93 -13.84 -2.54
CA THR A 40 -14.10 -14.92 -3.08
C THR A 40 -14.60 -16.32 -2.67
N ARG A 41 -15.76 -16.40 -2.03
CA ARG A 41 -16.44 -17.65 -1.61
C ARG A 41 -15.54 -18.56 -0.76
N ASN A 42 -14.72 -17.97 0.10
CA ASN A 42 -13.72 -18.68 0.92
C ASN A 42 -12.73 -19.55 0.10
N ARG A 43 -12.54 -19.26 -1.19
CA ARG A 43 -11.59 -19.97 -2.05
C ARG A 43 -10.19 -19.38 -1.99
N LEU A 44 -10.07 -18.08 -1.75
CA LEU A 44 -8.81 -17.32 -1.74
C LEU A 44 -8.47 -16.88 -0.32
N PRO A 45 -7.57 -17.57 0.38
CA PRO A 45 -7.12 -17.16 1.71
C PRO A 45 -6.25 -15.90 1.59
N SER A 46 -6.75 -14.77 2.08
CA SER A 46 -6.02 -13.51 2.18
C SER A 46 -6.58 -12.64 3.29
N TYR A 47 -5.73 -11.77 3.84
CA TYR A 47 -6.09 -10.73 4.79
C TYR A 47 -6.06 -9.39 4.07
N LEU A 48 -7.04 -8.55 4.31
CA LEU A 48 -7.06 -7.16 3.86
C LEU A 48 -6.72 -6.23 5.02
N GLY A 49 -5.78 -5.35 4.79
CA GLY A 49 -5.47 -4.30 5.74
C GLY A 49 -5.04 -3.03 5.03
N SER A 50 -4.60 -2.03 5.77
CA SER A 50 -4.22 -0.73 5.21
C SER A 50 -3.05 -0.85 4.24
N SER A 51 -3.20 -0.27 3.05
CA SER A 51 -2.21 -0.37 1.98
C SER A 51 -1.11 0.68 2.11
N PHE A 52 0.13 0.25 2.07
CA PHE A 52 1.29 1.14 1.98
C PHE A 52 1.28 2.02 0.73
N ALA A 53 0.65 1.58 -0.35
CA ALA A 53 0.54 2.34 -1.59
C ALA A 53 -0.22 3.67 -1.40
N PHE A 54 -1.12 3.75 -0.41
CA PHE A 54 -1.83 4.98 -0.10
C PHE A 54 -1.00 5.99 0.69
N ILE A 55 0.13 5.62 1.32
CA ILE A 55 0.92 6.56 2.13
C ILE A 55 1.34 7.78 1.33
N ALA A 56 1.91 7.58 0.14
CA ALA A 56 2.39 8.66 -0.71
C ALA A 56 1.27 9.66 -1.10
N PRO A 57 0.15 9.23 -1.70
CA PRO A 57 -0.91 10.16 -2.06
C PRO A 57 -1.62 10.77 -0.86
N LEU A 58 -1.74 10.06 0.27
CA LEU A 58 -2.32 10.63 1.49
C LEU A 58 -1.39 11.68 2.11
N SER A 59 -0.08 11.44 2.15
CA SER A 59 0.89 12.45 2.58
C SER A 59 0.87 13.68 1.68
N ALA A 60 0.83 13.51 0.36
CA ALA A 60 0.74 14.59 -0.62
C ALA A 60 -0.58 15.39 -0.53
N SER A 61 -1.66 14.78 -0.09
CA SER A 61 -2.98 15.41 0.05
C SER A 61 -3.31 15.85 1.48
N GLN A 62 -2.36 15.81 2.40
CA GLN A 62 -2.57 16.12 3.83
C GLN A 62 -3.12 17.54 4.05
N GLN A 63 -2.70 18.50 3.23
CA GLN A 63 -3.21 19.88 3.27
C GLN A 63 -4.73 20.01 3.06
N TYR A 64 -5.39 19.03 2.42
CA TYR A 64 -6.84 19.03 2.19
C TYR A 64 -7.64 18.42 3.35
N GLY A 65 -6.96 17.88 4.36
CA GLY A 65 -7.54 17.27 5.55
C GLY A 65 -8.07 15.84 5.35
N ILE A 66 -8.30 15.17 6.48
CA ILE A 66 -8.65 13.74 6.53
C ILE A 66 -9.96 13.41 5.79
N ALA A 67 -10.94 14.32 5.79
CA ALA A 67 -12.20 14.12 5.08
C ALA A 67 -12.00 14.04 3.56
N ALA A 68 -11.13 14.90 2.99
CA ALA A 68 -10.82 14.87 1.56
C ALA A 68 -9.97 13.64 1.19
N GLN A 69 -9.06 13.24 2.06
CA GLN A 69 -8.29 12.00 1.91
C GLN A 69 -9.21 10.78 1.95
N ALA A 70 -10.17 10.72 2.88
CA ALA A 70 -11.16 9.65 2.96
C ALA A 70 -12.03 9.58 1.70
N GLY A 71 -12.46 10.74 1.16
CA GLY A 71 -13.15 10.82 -0.12
C GLY A 71 -12.32 10.31 -1.29
N SER A 72 -11.00 10.57 -1.31
CA SER A 72 -10.11 10.06 -2.35
C SER A 72 -9.94 8.54 -2.29
N ILE A 73 -9.86 7.96 -1.08
CA ILE A 73 -9.85 6.51 -0.86
C ILE A 73 -11.15 5.88 -1.35
N LEU A 74 -12.30 6.49 -1.01
CA LEU A 74 -13.61 6.01 -1.43
C LEU A 74 -13.71 5.95 -2.96
N VAL A 75 -13.33 7.03 -3.66
CA VAL A 75 -13.35 7.08 -5.13
C VAL A 75 -12.40 6.06 -5.73
N THR A 76 -11.17 5.97 -5.20
CA THR A 76 -10.18 4.97 -5.66
C THR A 76 -10.71 3.55 -5.48
N GLY A 77 -11.35 3.26 -4.35
CA GLY A 77 -11.99 1.96 -4.08
C GLY A 77 -13.10 1.63 -5.08
N LEU A 78 -13.99 2.59 -5.38
CA LEU A 78 -15.05 2.41 -6.39
C LEU A 78 -14.48 2.12 -7.78
N VAL A 79 -13.43 2.85 -8.18
CA VAL A 79 -12.77 2.62 -9.48
C VAL A 79 -12.09 1.24 -9.49
N LEU A 80 -11.43 0.83 -8.39
CA LEU A 80 -10.83 -0.50 -8.29
C LEU A 80 -11.88 -1.60 -8.41
N ALA A 81 -13.03 -1.45 -7.74
CA ALA A 81 -14.14 -2.40 -7.87
C ALA A 81 -14.68 -2.47 -9.31
N ALA A 82 -14.81 -1.32 -9.98
CA ALA A 82 -15.22 -1.27 -11.39
C ALA A 82 -14.20 -1.96 -12.32
N VAL A 83 -12.90 -1.76 -12.09
CA VAL A 83 -11.85 -2.51 -12.80
C VAL A 83 -11.97 -4.00 -12.52
N GLY A 84 -12.22 -4.41 -11.27
CA GLY A 84 -12.47 -5.80 -10.92
C GLY A 84 -13.64 -6.42 -11.68
N VAL A 85 -14.73 -5.68 -11.84
CA VAL A 85 -15.90 -6.11 -12.66
C VAL A 85 -15.48 -6.26 -14.13
N ALA A 86 -14.74 -5.30 -14.68
CA ALA A 86 -14.24 -5.38 -16.05
C ALA A 86 -13.34 -6.61 -16.26
N VAL A 87 -12.43 -6.89 -15.32
CA VAL A 87 -11.55 -8.07 -15.35
C VAL A 87 -12.36 -9.37 -15.24
N LYS A 88 -13.39 -9.40 -14.42
CA LYS A 88 -14.26 -10.57 -14.27
C LYS A 88 -15.05 -10.90 -15.55
N ILE A 89 -15.48 -9.87 -16.29
CA ILE A 89 -16.29 -10.03 -17.51
C ILE A 89 -15.40 -10.29 -18.74
N ALA A 90 -14.34 -9.50 -18.92
CA ALA A 90 -13.53 -9.49 -20.14
C ALA A 90 -12.22 -10.28 -20.00
N GLY A 91 -11.92 -10.79 -18.80
CA GLY A 91 -10.70 -11.54 -18.49
C GLY A 91 -9.47 -10.65 -18.29
N ARG A 92 -8.34 -11.27 -17.94
CA ARG A 92 -7.07 -10.59 -17.61
C ARG A 92 -6.47 -9.77 -18.76
N ARG A 93 -6.87 -10.04 -20.02
CA ARG A 93 -6.37 -9.30 -21.21
C ARG A 93 -6.60 -7.79 -21.12
N VAL A 94 -7.62 -7.36 -20.38
CA VAL A 94 -7.89 -5.94 -20.13
C VAL A 94 -6.75 -5.29 -19.34
N LEU A 95 -6.21 -5.99 -18.34
CA LEU A 95 -5.10 -5.48 -17.53
C LEU A 95 -3.82 -5.35 -18.37
N ASP A 96 -3.51 -6.35 -19.17
CA ASP A 96 -2.31 -6.35 -20.03
C ASP A 96 -2.34 -5.21 -21.07
N ALA A 97 -3.54 -4.84 -21.53
CA ALA A 97 -3.73 -3.76 -22.49
C ALA A 97 -3.57 -2.37 -21.88
N VAL A 98 -4.04 -2.18 -20.63
CA VAL A 98 -4.07 -0.86 -19.94
C VAL A 98 -2.80 -0.64 -19.11
N MET A 99 -2.16 -1.72 -18.65
CA MET A 99 -1.02 -1.68 -17.72
C MET A 99 0.19 -2.44 -18.27
N PRO A 100 0.85 -1.95 -19.35
CA PRO A 100 2.10 -2.56 -19.82
C PRO A 100 3.14 -2.60 -18.67
N PRO A 101 3.93 -3.67 -18.54
CA PRO A 101 4.89 -3.79 -17.43
C PRO A 101 5.89 -2.64 -17.31
N ALA A 102 6.26 -2.00 -18.44
CA ALA A 102 7.11 -0.81 -18.42
C ALA A 102 6.46 0.36 -17.66
N VAL A 103 5.16 0.59 -17.91
CA VAL A 103 4.36 1.63 -17.25
C VAL A 103 4.09 1.27 -15.79
N THR A 104 3.62 0.06 -15.55
CA THR A 104 3.30 -0.43 -14.21
C THR A 104 4.51 -0.35 -13.28
N GLY A 105 5.66 -0.85 -13.72
CA GLY A 105 6.88 -0.81 -12.92
C GLY A 105 7.35 0.62 -12.62
N ALA A 106 7.22 1.56 -13.57
CA ALA A 106 7.56 2.97 -13.36
C ALA A 106 6.65 3.62 -12.30
N ILE A 107 5.33 3.41 -12.38
CA ILE A 107 4.37 3.97 -11.42
C ILE A 107 4.60 3.40 -10.02
N VAL A 108 4.81 2.10 -9.89
CA VAL A 108 5.08 1.47 -8.60
C VAL A 108 6.39 1.99 -8.01
N ALA A 109 7.44 2.09 -8.82
CA ALA A 109 8.74 2.60 -8.38
C ALA A 109 8.66 4.07 -7.95
N LEU A 110 7.99 4.93 -8.72
CA LEU A 110 7.88 6.35 -8.37
C LEU A 110 7.08 6.57 -7.08
N ILE A 111 6.04 5.79 -6.80
CA ILE A 111 5.24 5.90 -5.57
C ILE A 111 6.10 5.62 -4.33
N GLY A 112 6.92 4.56 -4.38
CA GLY A 112 7.82 4.25 -3.27
C GLY A 112 8.93 5.31 -3.09
N LEU A 113 9.58 5.69 -4.19
CA LEU A 113 10.73 6.59 -4.16
C LEU A 113 10.36 8.06 -3.92
N ASN A 114 9.15 8.49 -4.26
CA ASN A 114 8.66 9.84 -3.97
C ASN A 114 8.64 10.14 -2.46
N LEU A 115 8.48 9.11 -1.63
CA LEU A 115 8.45 9.23 -0.17
C LEU A 115 9.84 9.26 0.50
N ALA A 116 10.93 9.13 -0.27
CA ALA A 116 12.28 9.11 0.28
C ALA A 116 12.64 10.35 1.11
N PRO A 117 12.27 11.60 0.71
CA PRO A 117 12.51 12.78 1.54
C PRO A 117 11.80 12.70 2.90
N ASN A 118 10.54 12.25 2.92
CA ASN A 118 9.76 12.09 4.15
C ASN A 118 10.39 11.05 5.09
N ALA A 119 10.86 9.92 4.55
CA ALA A 119 11.57 8.92 5.35
C ALA A 119 12.88 9.48 5.95
N ALA A 120 13.62 10.28 5.18
CA ALA A 120 14.86 10.91 5.63
C ALA A 120 14.60 11.94 6.74
N GLU A 121 13.56 12.77 6.60
CA GLU A 121 13.15 13.74 7.62
C GLU A 121 12.73 13.07 8.92
N ASN A 122 11.87 12.05 8.85
CA ASN A 122 11.45 11.27 10.00
C ASN A 122 12.64 10.57 10.68
N PHE A 123 13.59 10.06 9.90
CA PHE A 123 14.82 9.46 10.45
C PHE A 123 15.67 10.51 11.17
N ALA A 124 15.84 11.69 10.59
CA ALA A 124 16.65 12.76 11.14
C ALA A 124 16.05 13.37 12.42
N SER A 125 14.75 13.23 12.66
CA SER A 125 14.09 13.74 13.87
C SER A 125 14.60 13.08 15.16
N GLN A 126 14.87 11.77 15.12
CA GLN A 126 15.42 10.98 16.24
C GLN A 126 16.40 9.92 15.69
N PRO A 127 17.63 10.33 15.28
CA PRO A 127 18.53 9.48 14.49
C PRO A 127 18.94 8.17 15.17
N LEU A 128 19.13 8.20 16.50
CA LEU A 128 19.53 7.01 17.24
C LEU A 128 18.42 5.97 17.31
N VAL A 129 17.20 6.40 17.60
CA VAL A 129 16.00 5.54 17.62
C VAL A 129 15.74 4.96 16.24
N ALA A 130 15.83 5.81 15.21
CA ALA A 130 15.67 5.40 13.82
C ALA A 130 16.73 4.39 13.37
N ALA A 131 18.00 4.61 13.73
CA ALA A 131 19.09 3.69 13.42
C ALA A 131 18.92 2.34 14.09
N VAL A 132 18.51 2.30 15.36
CA VAL A 132 18.22 1.03 16.08
C VAL A 132 17.07 0.30 15.39
N THR A 133 15.99 0.98 15.07
CA THR A 133 14.84 0.40 14.36
C THR A 133 15.27 -0.19 13.02
N LEU A 134 15.97 0.59 12.19
CA LEU A 134 16.48 0.17 10.89
C LEU A 134 17.41 -1.05 11.01
N LEU A 135 18.35 -1.02 11.94
CA LEU A 135 19.30 -2.10 12.14
C LEU A 135 18.59 -3.41 12.53
N VAL A 136 17.61 -3.33 13.43
CA VAL A 136 16.82 -4.51 13.83
C VAL A 136 16.05 -5.08 12.64
N ILE A 137 15.43 -4.22 11.81
CA ILE A 137 14.72 -4.67 10.61
C ILE A 137 15.69 -5.39 9.66
N LEU A 138 16.86 -4.81 9.38
CA LEU A 138 17.85 -5.39 8.48
C LEU A 138 18.36 -6.74 9.01
N LEU A 139 18.73 -6.80 10.28
CA LEU A 139 19.21 -8.04 10.91
C LEU A 139 18.12 -9.11 10.94
N ALA A 140 16.89 -8.76 11.31
CA ALA A 140 15.76 -9.69 11.32
C ALA A 140 15.44 -10.21 9.92
N THR A 141 15.56 -9.36 8.90
CA THR A 141 15.31 -9.73 7.50
C THR A 141 16.34 -10.72 6.99
N VAL A 142 17.64 -10.51 7.27
CA VAL A 142 18.75 -11.29 6.69
C VAL A 142 19.12 -12.49 7.54
N ALA A 143 19.27 -12.31 8.87
CA ALA A 143 19.71 -13.35 9.79
C ALA A 143 18.58 -14.12 10.47
N GLY A 144 17.34 -13.63 10.34
CA GLY A 144 16.15 -14.24 10.95
C GLY A 144 15.74 -15.55 10.29
N ARG A 145 15.24 -16.49 11.09
CA ARG A 145 14.51 -17.65 10.56
C ARG A 145 13.26 -17.18 9.84
N VAL A 146 12.66 -18.03 9.00
CA VAL A 146 11.55 -17.68 8.08
C VAL A 146 10.46 -16.78 8.72
N MET A 147 10.01 -17.08 9.94
CA MET A 147 9.01 -16.26 10.64
C MET A 147 9.55 -14.91 11.09
N VAL A 148 10.78 -14.87 11.62
CA VAL A 148 11.43 -13.62 12.08
C VAL A 148 11.68 -12.69 10.91
N SER A 149 12.16 -13.21 9.78
CA SER A 149 12.36 -12.44 8.56
C SER A 149 11.03 -11.84 8.02
N ARG A 150 9.93 -12.59 8.10
CA ARG A 150 8.60 -12.10 7.66
C ARG A 150 8.00 -11.03 8.57
N LEU A 151 8.38 -11.04 9.85
CA LEU A 151 7.93 -10.08 10.85
C LEU A 151 8.98 -9.00 11.13
N SER A 152 10.02 -8.88 10.31
CA SER A 152 11.16 -8.00 10.55
C SER A 152 10.78 -6.55 10.80
N ILE A 153 9.82 -5.99 10.02
CA ILE A 153 9.35 -4.62 10.17
C ILE A 153 8.64 -4.45 11.53
N LEU A 154 7.72 -5.36 11.87
CA LEU A 154 7.04 -5.34 13.16
C LEU A 154 8.03 -5.44 14.32
N LEU A 155 9.00 -6.36 14.22
CA LEU A 155 10.04 -6.53 15.25
C LEU A 155 10.88 -5.27 15.40
N GLY A 156 11.29 -4.66 14.28
CA GLY A 156 12.06 -3.42 14.31
C GLY A 156 11.28 -2.28 14.95
N VAL A 157 9.99 -2.11 14.60
CA VAL A 157 9.13 -1.11 15.19
C VAL A 157 8.97 -1.35 16.69
N VAL A 158 8.67 -2.58 17.12
CA VAL A 158 8.51 -2.90 18.56
C VAL A 158 9.81 -2.66 19.33
N VAL A 159 10.94 -3.13 18.83
CA VAL A 159 12.24 -2.94 19.49
C VAL A 159 12.64 -1.47 19.51
N GLY A 160 12.47 -0.75 18.41
CA GLY A 160 12.74 0.68 18.33
C GLY A 160 11.85 1.49 19.28
N TRP A 161 10.58 1.12 19.39
CA TRP A 161 9.64 1.75 20.30
C TRP A 161 9.99 1.50 21.78
N VAL A 162 10.31 0.25 22.14
CA VAL A 162 10.81 -0.08 23.49
C VAL A 162 12.11 0.67 23.79
N PHE A 163 13.03 0.74 22.82
CA PHE A 163 14.27 1.50 22.97
C PHE A 163 13.99 3.00 23.21
N ALA A 164 13.06 3.59 22.44
CA ALA A 164 12.65 4.97 22.64
C ALA A 164 12.02 5.20 24.03
N ALA A 165 11.20 4.26 24.51
CA ALA A 165 10.64 4.31 25.85
C ALA A 165 11.72 4.29 26.94
N LEU A 166 12.71 3.41 26.82
CA LEU A 166 13.81 3.25 27.78
C LEU A 166 14.77 4.46 27.79
N THR A 167 14.85 5.18 26.68
CA THR A 167 15.73 6.36 26.53
C THR A 167 15.00 7.70 26.73
N GLY A 168 13.73 7.66 27.16
CA GLY A 168 12.94 8.88 27.42
C GLY A 168 12.55 9.65 26.16
N ASN A 169 12.51 8.98 25.00
CA ASN A 169 12.13 9.58 23.73
C ASN A 169 10.65 9.38 23.36
N LEU A 170 9.80 9.00 24.32
CA LEU A 170 8.34 9.06 24.18
C LEU A 170 7.88 10.45 24.60
N GLY A 171 6.95 11.04 23.83
CA GLY A 171 6.35 12.33 24.21
C GLY A 171 5.44 12.17 25.43
N ASP A 172 5.57 13.05 26.42
CA ASP A 172 4.76 13.03 27.65
C ASP A 172 3.26 13.12 27.35
N ASP A 173 2.88 13.94 26.35
CA ASP A 173 1.49 14.08 25.91
C ASP A 173 0.92 12.77 25.34
N ALA A 174 1.76 12.02 24.62
CA ALA A 174 1.36 10.73 24.05
C ALA A 174 1.13 9.69 25.15
N VAL A 175 1.97 9.68 26.18
CA VAL A 175 1.80 8.80 27.35
C VAL A 175 0.53 9.17 28.12
N ALA A 176 0.29 10.46 28.36
CA ALA A 176 -0.92 10.94 29.03
C ALA A 176 -2.20 10.57 28.25
N ALA A 177 -2.16 10.55 26.92
CA ALA A 177 -3.27 10.14 26.06
C ALA A 177 -3.67 8.66 26.27
N ILE A 178 -2.70 7.78 26.62
CA ILE A 178 -3.01 6.37 26.94
C ILE A 178 -3.87 6.30 28.20
N ASP A 179 -3.52 7.07 29.23
CA ASP A 179 -4.22 7.03 30.51
C ASP A 179 -5.64 7.59 30.38
N ALA A 180 -5.82 8.62 29.56
CA ALA A 180 -7.11 9.25 29.29
C ALA A 180 -8.02 8.36 28.41
N ALA A 181 -7.47 7.48 27.58
CA ALA A 181 -8.25 6.66 26.66
C ALA A 181 -9.04 5.54 27.38
N PRO A 182 -10.33 5.36 27.06
CA PRO A 182 -11.14 4.29 27.65
C PRO A 182 -10.75 2.92 27.10
N TRP A 183 -11.02 1.86 27.90
CA TRP A 183 -10.81 0.49 27.46
C TRP A 183 -11.84 0.00 26.42
N VAL A 184 -13.04 0.55 26.44
CA VAL A 184 -14.10 0.21 25.50
C VAL A 184 -14.72 1.49 24.97
N GLY A 185 -14.85 1.59 23.64
CA GLY A 185 -15.45 2.75 22.98
C GLY A 185 -15.67 2.51 21.50
N LEU A 186 -16.40 3.40 20.85
CA LEU A 186 -16.60 3.37 19.41
C LEU A 186 -15.34 3.93 18.69
N PRO A 187 -14.97 3.39 17.52
CA PRO A 187 -13.99 4.00 16.65
C PRO A 187 -14.42 5.41 16.24
N GLU A 188 -13.45 6.26 15.97
CA GLU A 188 -13.69 7.61 15.48
C GLU A 188 -14.00 7.57 13.98
N PHE A 189 -15.15 8.11 13.57
CA PHE A 189 -15.59 8.14 12.18
C PHE A 189 -15.49 9.54 11.59
N HIS A 190 -15.01 9.63 10.36
CA HIS A 190 -14.95 10.86 9.58
C HIS A 190 -15.75 10.71 8.30
N ALA A 191 -16.69 11.63 8.08
CA ALA A 191 -17.44 11.67 6.81
C ALA A 191 -16.50 12.11 5.66
N PRO A 192 -16.56 11.44 4.50
CA PRO A 192 -15.72 11.80 3.37
C PRO A 192 -16.19 13.12 2.74
N SER A 193 -15.24 13.91 2.23
CA SER A 193 -15.49 15.04 1.34
C SER A 193 -14.76 14.84 0.01
N PHE A 194 -15.30 15.42 -1.06
CA PHE A 194 -14.76 15.20 -2.40
C PHE A 194 -13.92 16.39 -2.84
N ASN A 195 -12.61 16.22 -2.85
CA ASN A 195 -11.64 17.18 -3.37
C ASN A 195 -10.96 16.61 -4.62
N VAL A 196 -11.09 17.31 -5.73
CA VAL A 196 -10.60 16.84 -7.04
C VAL A 196 -9.08 16.63 -7.03
N SER A 197 -8.31 17.53 -6.39
CA SER A 197 -6.86 17.41 -6.29
C SER A 197 -6.45 16.18 -5.48
N ALA A 198 -7.07 15.96 -4.31
CA ALA A 198 -6.81 14.77 -3.49
C ALA A 198 -7.15 13.47 -4.24
N ILE A 199 -8.28 13.44 -4.96
CA ILE A 199 -8.69 12.30 -5.79
C ILE A 199 -7.68 12.06 -6.91
N ALA A 200 -7.24 13.09 -7.62
CA ALA A 200 -6.29 12.97 -8.72
C ALA A 200 -4.93 12.43 -8.28
N VAL A 201 -4.47 12.81 -7.09
CA VAL A 201 -3.23 12.29 -6.49
C VAL A 201 -3.38 10.83 -6.04
N ALA A 202 -4.57 10.41 -5.60
CA ALA A 202 -4.83 9.05 -5.13
C ALA A 202 -5.05 8.03 -6.26
N LEU A 203 -5.67 8.42 -7.37
CA LEU A 203 -6.02 7.49 -8.47
C LEU A 203 -4.84 6.64 -9.01
N PRO A 204 -3.59 7.13 -9.14
CA PRO A 204 -2.47 6.31 -9.56
C PRO A 204 -2.20 5.07 -8.69
N VAL A 205 -2.65 5.06 -7.43
CA VAL A 205 -2.55 3.90 -6.54
C VAL A 205 -3.24 2.67 -7.12
N LEU A 206 -4.26 2.86 -7.95
CA LEU A 206 -4.96 1.76 -8.64
C LEU A 206 -4.00 0.81 -9.34
N VAL A 207 -2.94 1.34 -9.97
CA VAL A 207 -1.95 0.54 -10.69
C VAL A 207 -1.23 -0.41 -9.73
N VAL A 208 -0.87 0.09 -8.54
CA VAL A 208 -0.21 -0.71 -7.50
C VAL A 208 -1.17 -1.75 -6.95
N LEU A 209 -2.38 -1.33 -6.56
CA LEU A 209 -3.38 -2.22 -5.99
C LEU A 209 -3.76 -3.36 -6.93
N ILE A 210 -3.89 -3.08 -8.23
CA ILE A 210 -4.16 -4.11 -9.24
C ILE A 210 -2.97 -5.07 -9.34
N ALA A 211 -1.74 -4.55 -9.45
CA ALA A 211 -0.54 -5.37 -9.56
C ALA A 211 -0.33 -6.26 -8.32
N GLU A 212 -0.52 -5.70 -7.12
CA GLU A 212 -0.44 -6.43 -5.85
C GLU A 212 -1.50 -7.53 -5.76
N ASN A 213 -2.78 -7.20 -5.98
CA ASN A 213 -3.87 -8.17 -5.91
C ASN A 213 -3.69 -9.33 -6.89
N VAL A 214 -3.38 -9.02 -8.16
CA VAL A 214 -3.15 -10.05 -9.18
C VAL A 214 -1.93 -10.91 -8.84
N GLY A 215 -0.85 -10.29 -8.35
CA GLY A 215 0.35 -10.98 -7.87
C GLY A 215 0.06 -11.90 -6.68
N HIS A 216 -0.76 -11.45 -5.74
CA HIS A 216 -1.15 -12.21 -4.55
C HIS A 216 -2.06 -13.39 -4.90
N VAL A 217 -3.04 -13.22 -5.80
CA VAL A 217 -3.85 -14.33 -6.32
C VAL A 217 -2.96 -15.40 -6.92
N LYS A 218 -1.99 -15.02 -7.76
CA LYS A 218 -1.04 -15.94 -8.38
C LYS A 218 -0.17 -16.65 -7.34
N ALA A 219 0.37 -15.91 -6.36
CA ALA A 219 1.20 -16.49 -5.30
C ALA A 219 0.42 -17.52 -4.47
N VAL A 220 -0.84 -17.22 -4.13
CA VAL A 220 -1.71 -18.17 -3.41
C VAL A 220 -2.06 -19.37 -4.28
N SER A 221 -2.32 -19.17 -5.57
CA SER A 221 -2.57 -20.24 -6.55
C SER A 221 -1.40 -21.23 -6.59
N GLU A 222 -0.19 -20.73 -6.74
CA GLU A 222 1.04 -21.54 -6.78
C GLU A 222 1.27 -22.30 -5.47
N MET A 223 1.09 -21.65 -4.31
CA MET A 223 1.29 -22.28 -3.00
C MET A 223 0.25 -23.35 -2.68
N THR A 224 -0.99 -23.12 -3.05
CA THR A 224 -2.10 -24.05 -2.78
C THR A 224 -2.24 -25.12 -3.86
N LYS A 225 -1.51 -25.00 -4.97
CA LYS A 225 -1.61 -25.85 -6.17
C LYS A 225 -3.05 -25.91 -6.72
N ARG A 226 -3.76 -24.79 -6.63
CA ARG A 226 -5.12 -24.61 -7.15
C ARG A 226 -5.09 -23.53 -8.21
N ASP A 227 -5.83 -23.72 -9.28
CA ASP A 227 -6.07 -22.62 -10.23
C ASP A 227 -7.09 -21.66 -9.59
N LEU A 228 -6.62 -20.44 -9.29
CA LEU A 228 -7.40 -19.37 -8.68
C LEU A 228 -7.42 -18.12 -9.58
N ASP A 229 -6.97 -18.24 -10.81
CA ASP A 229 -6.88 -17.11 -11.77
C ASP A 229 -8.26 -16.52 -12.08
N ASP A 230 -9.31 -17.34 -12.00
CA ASP A 230 -10.71 -16.93 -12.13
C ASP A 230 -11.16 -15.94 -11.02
N LEU A 231 -10.46 -15.93 -9.88
CA LEU A 231 -10.77 -15.07 -8.75
C LEU A 231 -10.09 -13.70 -8.79
N ALA A 232 -9.24 -13.42 -9.77
CA ALA A 232 -8.55 -12.13 -9.84
C ALA A 232 -9.55 -10.95 -9.91
N GLY A 233 -10.62 -11.07 -10.68
CA GLY A 233 -11.68 -10.08 -10.74
C GLY A 233 -12.44 -9.95 -9.41
N ASP A 234 -12.77 -11.07 -8.77
CA ASP A 234 -13.45 -11.08 -7.47
C ASP A 234 -12.58 -10.47 -6.37
N ALA A 235 -11.26 -10.71 -6.40
CA ALA A 235 -10.30 -10.11 -5.45
C ALA A 235 -10.24 -8.59 -5.60
N LEU A 236 -10.18 -8.07 -6.83
CA LEU A 236 -10.20 -6.63 -7.10
C LEU A 236 -11.53 -5.97 -6.70
N ILE A 237 -12.67 -6.64 -6.96
CA ILE A 237 -13.98 -6.16 -6.51
C ILE A 237 -14.02 -6.07 -5.00
N ALA A 238 -13.57 -7.12 -4.32
CA ALA A 238 -13.62 -7.19 -2.86
C ALA A 238 -12.72 -6.12 -2.21
N ASP A 239 -11.50 -5.95 -2.71
CA ASP A 239 -10.57 -4.93 -2.21
C ASP A 239 -11.08 -3.51 -2.50
N GLY A 240 -11.60 -3.28 -3.71
CA GLY A 240 -12.21 -2.01 -4.06
C GLY A 240 -13.41 -1.65 -3.17
N LEU A 241 -14.30 -2.60 -2.89
CA LEU A 241 -15.43 -2.38 -1.99
C LEU A 241 -14.99 -2.20 -0.54
N ALA A 242 -13.95 -2.93 -0.09
CA ALA A 242 -13.38 -2.75 1.24
C ALA A 242 -12.77 -1.35 1.41
N SER A 243 -12.00 -0.87 0.42
CA SER A 243 -11.46 0.50 0.40
C SER A 243 -12.58 1.55 0.33
N THR A 244 -13.64 1.30 -0.45
CA THR A 244 -14.82 2.19 -0.52
C THR A 244 -15.48 2.32 0.84
N LEU A 245 -15.70 1.22 1.54
CA LEU A 245 -16.26 1.23 2.89
C LEU A 245 -15.33 1.96 3.87
N ALA A 246 -14.04 1.64 3.85
CA ALA A 246 -13.06 2.31 4.72
C ALA A 246 -13.06 3.83 4.50
N GLY A 247 -12.93 4.29 3.24
CA GLY A 247 -12.96 5.70 2.90
C GLY A 247 -14.30 6.37 3.21
N GLY A 248 -15.43 5.64 3.13
CA GLY A 248 -16.75 6.12 3.48
C GLY A 248 -16.94 6.51 4.94
N PHE A 249 -16.08 5.99 5.82
CA PHE A 249 -16.16 6.20 7.27
C PHE A 249 -14.86 6.73 7.89
N GLY A 250 -13.89 7.14 7.09
CA GLY A 250 -12.64 7.70 7.58
C GLY A 250 -11.60 6.66 8.01
N GLY A 251 -11.66 5.47 7.45
CA GLY A 251 -10.61 4.46 7.55
C GLY A 251 -9.61 4.54 6.39
N SER A 252 -8.43 3.96 6.55
CA SER A 252 -7.40 3.88 5.52
C SER A 252 -7.80 2.93 4.38
N GLY A 253 -7.34 3.22 3.16
CA GLY A 253 -7.54 2.33 2.01
C GLY A 253 -6.88 0.97 2.19
N THR A 254 -7.52 -0.07 1.67
CA THR A 254 -7.14 -1.46 1.89
C THR A 254 -6.37 -2.08 0.73
N THR A 255 -5.67 -3.18 1.00
CA THR A 255 -5.12 -4.12 0.02
C THR A 255 -4.92 -5.50 0.65
N THR A 256 -4.71 -6.51 -0.17
CA THR A 256 -4.31 -7.85 0.28
C THR A 256 -2.87 -7.86 0.80
N TYR A 257 -2.58 -8.63 1.86
CA TYR A 257 -1.29 -8.58 2.56
C TYR A 257 -0.30 -9.67 2.16
N ALA A 258 0.84 -9.24 1.63
CA ALA A 258 1.99 -10.09 1.33
C ALA A 258 2.56 -10.76 2.60
N GLU A 259 2.55 -10.06 3.74
CA GLU A 259 3.01 -10.55 5.04
C GLU A 259 2.21 -11.79 5.47
N ASN A 260 0.89 -11.72 5.35
CA ASN A 260 0.01 -12.84 5.67
C ASN A 260 0.19 -14.00 4.68
N ILE A 261 0.42 -13.71 3.39
CA ILE A 261 0.78 -14.71 2.39
C ILE A 261 2.13 -15.35 2.72
N GLY A 262 3.10 -14.54 3.19
CA GLY A 262 4.39 -15.03 3.66
C GLY A 262 4.28 -15.96 4.86
N VAL A 263 3.42 -15.63 5.83
CA VAL A 263 3.14 -16.50 6.99
C VAL A 263 2.45 -17.80 6.53
N MET A 264 1.50 -17.72 5.60
CA MET A 264 0.86 -18.88 5.01
C MET A 264 1.89 -19.82 4.34
N ALA A 265 2.82 -19.26 3.57
CA ALA A 265 3.91 -20.03 2.95
C ALA A 265 4.80 -20.73 3.99
N ALA A 266 5.15 -20.02 5.07
CA ALA A 266 6.01 -20.53 6.13
C ALA A 266 5.36 -21.64 6.97
N THR A 267 4.08 -21.47 7.27
CA THR A 267 3.33 -22.38 8.17
C THR A 267 2.59 -23.48 7.44
N ARG A 268 2.42 -23.35 6.12
CA ARG A 268 1.62 -24.23 5.25
C ARG A 268 0.16 -24.33 5.69
N VAL A 269 -0.36 -23.31 6.39
CA VAL A 269 -1.76 -23.22 6.82
C VAL A 269 -2.52 -22.41 5.77
N TYR A 270 -3.28 -23.09 4.92
CA TYR A 270 -4.03 -22.50 3.80
C TYR A 270 -5.51 -22.30 4.10
N SER A 271 -5.93 -22.53 5.36
CA SER A 271 -7.32 -22.42 5.76
C SER A 271 -7.78 -20.96 5.85
N THR A 272 -8.88 -20.63 5.20
CA THR A 272 -9.53 -19.32 5.31
C THR A 272 -10.05 -19.04 6.73
N ALA A 273 -10.32 -20.07 7.54
CA ALA A 273 -10.73 -19.92 8.93
C ALA A 273 -9.71 -19.09 9.75
N ALA A 274 -8.41 -19.20 9.44
CA ALA A 274 -7.38 -18.40 10.10
C ALA A 274 -7.55 -16.90 9.85
N TYR A 275 -8.04 -16.53 8.68
CA TYR A 275 -8.31 -15.14 8.29
C TYR A 275 -9.61 -14.61 8.88
N TRP A 276 -10.63 -15.46 9.02
CA TRP A 276 -11.83 -15.11 9.80
C TRP A 276 -11.48 -14.76 11.24
N VAL A 277 -10.66 -15.57 11.91
CA VAL A 277 -10.17 -15.28 13.27
C VAL A 277 -9.39 -13.97 13.32
N ALA A 278 -8.50 -13.72 12.34
CA ALA A 278 -7.74 -12.49 12.28
C ALA A 278 -8.66 -11.27 12.08
N ALA A 279 -9.65 -11.36 11.20
CA ALA A 279 -10.62 -10.32 10.94
C ALA A 279 -11.46 -9.98 12.19
N PHE A 280 -12.00 -10.99 12.88
CA PHE A 280 -12.72 -10.78 14.13
C PHE A 280 -11.84 -10.17 15.22
N THR A 281 -10.56 -10.59 15.31
CA THR A 281 -9.63 -10.00 16.28
C THR A 281 -9.38 -8.52 15.97
N ALA A 282 -9.21 -8.14 14.70
CA ALA A 282 -9.07 -6.75 14.29
C ALA A 282 -10.32 -5.93 14.65
N ILE A 283 -11.52 -6.47 14.40
CA ILE A 283 -12.78 -5.82 14.76
C ILE A 283 -12.89 -5.63 16.29
N LEU A 284 -12.56 -6.64 17.08
CA LEU A 284 -12.59 -6.52 18.54
C LEU A 284 -11.62 -5.44 19.05
N LEU A 285 -10.40 -5.39 18.51
CA LEU A 285 -9.40 -4.37 18.86
C LEU A 285 -9.82 -2.97 18.43
N ALA A 286 -10.62 -2.84 17.37
CA ALA A 286 -11.15 -1.56 16.93
C ALA A 286 -12.02 -0.88 18.01
N PHE A 287 -12.67 -1.64 18.86
CA PHE A 287 -13.48 -1.12 19.97
C PHE A 287 -12.69 -0.91 21.27
N VAL A 288 -11.35 -0.90 21.21
CA VAL A 288 -10.46 -0.63 22.32
C VAL A 288 -9.68 0.67 22.03
N PRO A 289 -10.23 1.87 22.35
CA PRO A 289 -9.57 3.15 22.07
C PRO A 289 -8.18 3.25 22.71
N LYS A 290 -7.99 2.65 23.87
CA LYS A 290 -6.68 2.57 24.54
C LYS A 290 -5.61 1.89 23.69
N PHE A 291 -5.98 0.93 22.85
CA PHE A 291 -5.06 0.30 21.89
C PHE A 291 -4.62 1.29 20.81
N GLY A 292 -5.54 2.07 20.25
CA GLY A 292 -5.20 3.13 19.30
C GLY A 292 -4.31 4.20 19.90
N ALA A 293 -4.63 4.67 21.10
CA ALA A 293 -3.80 5.63 21.83
C ALA A 293 -2.39 5.08 22.06
N LEU A 294 -2.26 3.81 22.43
CA LEU A 294 -0.96 3.15 22.59
C LEU A 294 -0.16 3.17 21.27
N ILE A 295 -0.76 2.88 20.14
CA ILE A 295 -0.07 2.88 18.85
C ILE A 295 0.40 4.28 18.46
N PHE A 296 -0.37 5.31 18.75
CA PHE A 296 0.04 6.69 18.48
C PHE A 296 1.24 7.18 19.32
N THR A 297 1.68 6.43 20.34
CA THR A 297 2.94 6.75 21.05
C THR A 297 4.20 6.28 20.31
N ILE A 298 4.08 5.62 19.17
CA ILE A 298 5.24 5.21 18.36
C ILE A 298 5.95 6.48 17.86
N PRO A 299 7.22 6.72 18.29
CA PRO A 299 7.91 7.95 17.94
C PRO A 299 8.24 8.07 16.46
N THR A 300 8.35 9.30 15.98
CA THR A 300 8.69 9.62 14.58
C THR A 300 9.98 8.96 14.12
N GLY A 301 11.00 8.87 14.98
CA GLY A 301 12.24 8.16 14.65
C GLY A 301 12.06 6.67 14.37
N VAL A 302 11.18 6.00 15.15
CA VAL A 302 10.84 4.59 14.87
C VAL A 302 10.18 4.46 13.50
N LEU A 303 9.22 5.35 13.20
CA LEU A 303 8.57 5.40 11.90
C LEU A 303 9.58 5.69 10.79
N GLY A 304 10.53 6.62 11.00
CA GLY A 304 11.58 6.95 10.04
C GLY A 304 12.48 5.75 9.70
N GLY A 305 12.94 4.99 10.70
CA GLY A 305 13.71 3.77 10.48
C GLY A 305 12.94 2.72 9.70
N ALA A 306 11.65 2.52 9.99
CA ALA A 306 10.78 1.61 9.28
C ALA A 306 10.48 2.09 7.85
N CYS A 307 10.21 3.38 7.65
CA CYS A 307 9.87 3.98 6.36
C CYS A 307 11.00 3.86 5.33
N ILE A 308 12.28 3.98 5.73
CA ILE A 308 13.41 3.76 4.82
C ILE A 308 13.32 2.39 4.17
N VAL A 309 13.02 1.35 4.94
CA VAL A 309 12.87 -0.01 4.41
C VAL A 309 11.61 -0.14 3.59
N LEU A 310 10.46 0.32 4.11
CA LEU A 310 9.16 0.16 3.46
C LEU A 310 9.10 0.85 2.10
N TYR A 311 9.49 2.12 2.04
CA TYR A 311 9.44 2.90 0.79
C TYR A 311 10.45 2.38 -0.22
N GLY A 312 11.63 1.96 0.26
CA GLY A 312 12.61 1.27 -0.57
C GLY A 312 12.07 -0.03 -1.17
N LEU A 313 11.37 -0.84 -0.37
CA LEU A 313 10.75 -2.09 -0.86
C LEU A 313 9.65 -1.85 -1.89
N ILE A 314 8.82 -0.79 -1.72
CA ILE A 314 7.82 -0.41 -2.73
C ILE A 314 8.53 0.00 -4.03
N GLY A 315 9.57 0.84 -3.95
CA GLY A 315 10.36 1.21 -5.11
C GLY A 315 10.96 -0.01 -5.84
N MET A 316 11.52 -0.95 -5.08
CA MET A 316 12.10 -2.20 -5.61
C MET A 316 11.05 -3.16 -6.18
N LEU A 317 9.80 -3.10 -5.73
CA LEU A 317 8.70 -3.84 -6.34
C LEU A 317 8.49 -3.40 -7.80
N GLY A 318 8.58 -2.11 -8.09
CA GLY A 318 8.54 -1.58 -9.46
C GLY A 318 9.66 -2.14 -10.33
N VAL A 319 10.89 -2.18 -9.81
CA VAL A 319 12.05 -2.78 -10.48
C VAL A 319 11.83 -4.28 -10.72
N ARG A 320 11.27 -4.98 -9.75
CA ARG A 320 10.95 -6.40 -9.87
C ARG A 320 9.92 -6.66 -10.97
N ILE A 321 8.89 -5.82 -11.10
CA ILE A 321 7.92 -5.92 -12.20
C ILE A 321 8.63 -5.84 -13.56
N TRP A 322 9.61 -4.94 -13.71
CA TRP A 322 10.40 -4.85 -14.94
C TRP A 322 11.23 -6.11 -15.20
N MET A 323 11.88 -6.65 -14.18
CA MET A 323 12.71 -7.85 -14.29
C MET A 323 11.88 -9.10 -14.62
N ASP A 324 10.79 -9.33 -13.89
CA ASP A 324 9.93 -10.51 -14.05
C ASP A 324 9.27 -10.56 -15.44
N ASN A 325 8.95 -9.37 -15.99
CA ASN A 325 8.37 -9.24 -17.34
C ASN A 325 9.40 -8.98 -18.43
N LYS A 326 10.71 -9.05 -18.12
CA LYS A 326 11.82 -8.85 -19.07
C LYS A 326 11.68 -7.58 -19.90
N VAL A 327 11.33 -6.47 -19.27
CA VAL A 327 11.18 -5.17 -19.95
C VAL A 327 12.49 -4.78 -20.59
N ASN A 328 12.46 -4.58 -21.92
CA ASN A 328 13.65 -4.20 -22.68
C ASN A 328 13.87 -2.69 -22.63
N PHE A 329 14.83 -2.23 -21.84
CA PHE A 329 15.24 -0.82 -21.75
C PHE A 329 16.20 -0.37 -22.86
N ASN A 330 16.64 -1.26 -23.77
CA ASN A 330 17.27 -0.83 -25.03
C ASN A 330 16.24 -0.22 -25.99
N ASN A 331 14.93 -0.49 -25.77
CA ASN A 331 13.88 0.20 -26.49
C ASN A 331 13.75 1.63 -25.94
N PRO A 332 13.95 2.67 -26.77
CA PRO A 332 13.93 4.07 -26.32
C PRO A 332 12.58 4.49 -25.74
N VAL A 333 11.48 3.89 -26.16
CA VAL A 333 10.13 4.17 -25.62
C VAL A 333 10.06 3.76 -24.16
N ASN A 334 10.48 2.54 -23.83
CA ASN A 334 10.47 2.05 -22.45
C ASN A 334 11.39 2.87 -21.55
N LEU A 335 12.62 3.12 -22.02
CA LEU A 335 13.62 3.84 -21.27
C LEU A 335 13.19 5.28 -20.98
N THR A 336 12.80 6.02 -22.03
CA THR A 336 12.47 7.45 -21.89
C THR A 336 11.19 7.66 -21.09
N ALA A 337 10.16 6.85 -21.36
CA ALA A 337 8.89 6.96 -20.62
C ALA A 337 9.09 6.70 -19.11
N ALA A 338 9.83 5.64 -18.75
CA ALA A 338 10.14 5.34 -17.36
C ALA A 338 11.00 6.44 -16.71
N ALA A 339 12.04 6.91 -17.40
CA ALA A 339 12.93 7.95 -16.88
C ALA A 339 12.17 9.27 -16.59
N VAL A 340 11.32 9.72 -17.52
CA VAL A 340 10.52 10.94 -17.33
C VAL A 340 9.52 10.79 -16.18
N ALA A 341 8.82 9.65 -16.12
CA ALA A 341 7.87 9.40 -15.04
C ALA A 341 8.54 9.39 -13.66
N LEU A 342 9.69 8.71 -13.53
CA LEU A 342 10.44 8.66 -12.28
C LEU A 342 10.90 10.06 -11.85
N ILE A 343 11.49 10.84 -12.74
CA ILE A 343 11.98 12.18 -12.39
C ILE A 343 10.84 13.14 -12.06
N ALA A 344 9.74 13.11 -12.82
CA ALA A 344 8.55 13.92 -12.52
C ALA A 344 7.93 13.55 -11.16
N GLY A 345 7.85 12.25 -10.87
CA GLY A 345 7.29 11.75 -9.62
C GLY A 345 8.18 12.01 -8.41
N ILE A 346 9.45 11.58 -8.46
CA ILE A 346 10.40 11.71 -7.34
C ILE A 346 10.77 13.17 -7.08
N GLY A 347 10.91 13.97 -8.14
CA GLY A 347 11.20 15.41 -8.06
C GLY A 347 9.99 16.24 -7.63
N ASN A 348 8.86 15.61 -7.37
CA ASN A 348 7.57 16.22 -6.98
C ASN A 348 7.18 17.41 -7.88
N LEU A 349 7.20 17.20 -9.22
CA LEU A 349 6.78 18.20 -10.19
C LEU A 349 5.31 18.59 -9.93
N THR A 350 5.09 19.75 -9.34
CA THR A 350 3.75 20.25 -9.01
C THR A 350 3.33 21.31 -10.04
N LEU A 351 2.21 21.06 -10.71
CA LEU A 351 1.62 21.99 -11.68
C LEU A 351 0.13 22.20 -11.35
N THR A 352 -0.31 23.45 -11.44
CA THR A 352 -1.70 23.82 -11.23
C THR A 352 -2.37 24.11 -12.57
N VAL A 353 -3.38 23.34 -12.91
CA VAL A 353 -4.17 23.50 -14.15
C VAL A 353 -5.65 23.64 -13.81
N GLY A 354 -6.26 24.76 -14.22
CA GLY A 354 -7.70 25.01 -14.00
C GLY A 354 -8.12 25.04 -12.53
N GLY A 355 -7.21 25.44 -11.61
CA GLY A 355 -7.47 25.46 -10.17
C GLY A 355 -7.28 24.12 -9.47
N VAL A 356 -6.90 23.06 -10.19
CA VAL A 356 -6.55 21.75 -9.65
C VAL A 356 -5.04 21.63 -9.55
N SER A 357 -4.49 21.41 -8.35
CA SER A 357 -3.07 21.19 -8.13
C SER A 357 -2.76 19.69 -8.26
N LEU A 358 -1.92 19.35 -9.23
CA LEU A 358 -1.46 17.99 -9.45
C LEU A 358 0.01 17.89 -9.04
N GLU A 359 0.31 17.02 -8.09
CA GLU A 359 1.65 16.77 -7.59
C GLU A 359 2.39 15.70 -8.42
N GLY A 360 3.69 15.53 -8.18
CA GLY A 360 4.58 14.69 -8.96
C GLY A 360 4.10 13.25 -9.17
N ILE A 361 3.47 12.65 -8.16
CA ILE A 361 2.88 11.30 -8.30
C ILE A 361 1.81 11.28 -9.39
N ALA A 362 0.91 12.28 -9.39
CA ALA A 362 -0.15 12.37 -10.40
C ALA A 362 0.44 12.61 -11.79
N TRP A 363 1.36 13.56 -11.92
CA TRP A 363 2.00 13.87 -13.21
C TRP A 363 2.84 12.72 -13.75
N GLY A 364 3.67 12.09 -12.92
CA GLY A 364 4.49 10.97 -13.31
C GLY A 364 3.64 9.78 -13.76
N SER A 365 2.56 9.49 -13.03
CA SER A 365 1.69 8.35 -13.32
C SER A 365 0.76 8.60 -14.49
N VAL A 366 0.00 9.71 -14.49
CA VAL A 366 -0.90 10.04 -15.61
C VAL A 366 -0.09 10.31 -16.87
N GLY A 367 1.03 11.02 -16.72
CA GLY A 367 1.93 11.33 -17.84
C GLY A 367 2.40 10.06 -18.56
N ILE A 368 2.89 9.06 -17.83
CA ILE A 368 3.37 7.82 -18.48
C ILE A 368 2.22 7.00 -19.07
N ILE A 369 1.05 6.94 -18.41
CA ILE A 369 -0.12 6.21 -18.92
C ILE A 369 -0.56 6.79 -20.28
N VAL A 370 -0.53 8.11 -20.43
CA VAL A 370 -0.95 8.79 -21.66
C VAL A 370 0.18 8.81 -22.69
N ALA A 371 1.41 9.14 -22.28
CA ALA A 371 2.53 9.29 -23.21
C ALA A 371 3.02 7.97 -23.80
N TYR A 372 3.05 6.91 -23.00
CA TYR A 372 3.61 5.63 -23.43
C TYR A 372 2.92 5.02 -24.69
N PRO A 373 1.59 4.90 -24.76
CA PRO A 373 0.95 4.39 -25.98
C PRO A 373 1.15 5.29 -27.19
N ILE A 374 1.24 6.61 -27.00
CA ILE A 374 1.51 7.57 -28.07
C ILE A 374 2.93 7.38 -28.60
N MET A 375 3.92 7.35 -27.68
CA MET A 375 5.33 7.12 -28.05
C MET A 375 5.52 5.78 -28.73
N LYS A 376 4.85 4.72 -28.23
CA LYS A 376 4.92 3.39 -28.85
C LYS A 376 4.36 3.39 -30.25
N LYS A 377 3.19 3.98 -30.48
CA LYS A 377 2.58 4.09 -31.80
C LYS A 377 3.47 4.86 -32.80
N LEU A 378 4.07 5.97 -32.34
CA LEU A 378 5.00 6.76 -33.15
C LEU A 378 6.26 5.95 -33.50
N TYR A 379 6.84 5.27 -32.52
CA TYR A 379 8.03 4.46 -32.73
C TYR A 379 7.79 3.32 -33.71
N ASP A 380 6.67 2.60 -33.59
CA ASP A 380 6.28 1.51 -34.47
C ASP A 380 6.05 2.03 -35.91
N SER A 381 5.39 3.19 -36.07
CA SER A 381 5.13 3.78 -37.39
C SER A 381 6.40 4.25 -38.12
N VAL A 382 7.41 4.72 -37.39
CA VAL A 382 8.72 5.13 -37.97
C VAL A 382 9.54 3.88 -38.30
N GLY A 383 9.47 2.83 -37.45
CA GLY A 383 10.17 1.56 -37.67
C GLY A 383 9.67 0.81 -38.92
N GLU A 384 8.36 0.80 -39.17
CA GLU A 384 7.77 0.24 -40.38
C GLU A 384 8.16 1.02 -41.65
N GLY A 385 8.37 2.35 -41.53
CA GLY A 385 8.79 3.18 -42.68
C GLY A 385 10.27 3.09 -43.06
N HIS A 386 11.12 2.53 -42.19
CA HIS A 386 12.58 2.47 -42.41
C HIS A 386 13.16 1.06 -42.41
N GLY A 387 12.38 0.04 -42.76
CA GLY A 387 12.87 -1.33 -43.00
C GLY A 387 13.98 -1.73 -42.03
N ALA A 388 13.73 -1.76 -40.73
CA ALA A 388 14.77 -1.83 -39.70
C ALA A 388 15.58 -3.13 -39.77
N LYS A 389 16.75 -3.01 -40.31
CA LYS A 389 17.90 -3.85 -40.00
C LYS A 389 18.63 -3.20 -38.81
N TYR A 390 18.37 -3.69 -37.62
CA TYR A 390 19.31 -3.63 -36.48
C TYR A 390 19.13 -4.88 -35.63
#